data_8a7af3ee1f47a6cc3e0b92e6a877f8b8
#
_entry.id   8a7af3ee1f47a6cc3e0b92e6a877f8b8
#
_cell.length_a   1.000
_cell.length_b   1.000
_cell.length_c   1.000
_cell.angle_alpha   90.00
_cell.angle_beta   90.00
_cell.angle_gamma   90.00
#
_symmetry.space_group_name_H-M   'P 1'
#
loop_
_entity.id
_entity.type
_entity.pdbx_description
1 polymer ?
#
loop_
_entity_poly.entity_id
_entity_poly.type
_entity_poly.pdbx_seq_one_letter_code
_entity_poly.pdbx_strand_id
1 'polypeptide(L)'
;VNILAVRVVIKFGGADLSSGEKIQQAAQLIAEAPFKEIVVVVSAMGKMTDTLIQTVTQIGVPDAEWAEIISAGERTSARIFCAALRARGLNAELFDPAYENWPIITDSNFLHAKPNLEKTASLTEQYIKPLLGTAIPVVCGFLGKDSQGRVTTLGRGGSDTTALLLAKCISADEIILVKETSGVLSADPKIVPDARLLNKLEIHEMFDLAQGGAKIVKPEALKYKLPNQVLRIVNFASGNLAGRGTEITGSFNLNSAETLTKEGLIAISVVCDVNAENIRDIFSVLSKKPVYGVSSGKKSVTIFTEDGNVAQVLNQLHDIKDFKAITHRENVVMIQISHPIFIDSPGGIAKISSALSQAGINIIEVTTSKATINVFIEESQIKRAKEAIENVA
;
A
#
# COMPACT_ATOMS: atom_id res chain seq x y z
N VAL A 1 31.56 -13.64 3.60
CA VAL A 1 30.08 -13.57 3.55
C VAL A 1 29.64 -14.47 2.42
N ASN A 2 28.75 -15.46 2.69
CA ASN A 2 28.12 -16.23 1.62
C ASN A 2 27.20 -15.30 0.81
N ILE A 3 27.52 -15.09 -0.45
CA ILE A 3 26.70 -14.27 -1.36
C ILE A 3 25.48 -15.09 -1.79
N LEU A 4 24.28 -14.58 -1.50
CA LEU A 4 23.03 -15.17 -1.94
C LEU A 4 22.78 -14.82 -3.41
N ALA A 5 22.36 -15.81 -4.21
CA ALA A 5 21.94 -15.57 -5.60
C ALA A 5 20.53 -14.95 -5.63
N VAL A 6 20.40 -13.77 -4.98
CA VAL A 6 19.14 -13.04 -4.79
C VAL A 6 19.27 -11.67 -5.42
N ARG A 7 18.25 -11.29 -6.17
CA ARG A 7 18.09 -9.94 -6.73
C ARG A 7 17.27 -9.10 -5.79
N VAL A 8 17.81 -7.96 -5.37
CA VAL A 8 17.18 -7.11 -4.36
C VAL A 8 17.11 -5.64 -4.77
N VAL A 9 16.00 -5.00 -4.45
CA VAL A 9 15.87 -3.54 -4.50
C VAL A 9 15.89 -3.02 -3.06
N ILE A 10 16.85 -2.16 -2.75
CA ILE A 10 17.06 -1.60 -1.42
C ILE A 10 16.76 -0.11 -1.47
N LYS A 11 15.87 0.36 -0.62
CA LYS A 11 15.53 1.78 -0.55
C LYS A 11 15.93 2.39 0.79
N PHE A 12 16.68 3.47 0.73
CA PHE A 12 17.01 4.29 1.90
C PHE A 12 16.14 5.54 1.98
N GLY A 13 15.59 5.80 3.18
CA GLY A 13 14.78 6.99 3.46
C GLY A 13 15.64 8.24 3.70
N GLY A 14 15.01 9.42 3.68
CA GLY A 14 15.72 10.68 3.90
C GLY A 14 16.38 10.76 5.28
N ALA A 15 15.77 10.20 6.30
CA ALA A 15 16.33 10.15 7.66
C ALA A 15 17.63 9.31 7.72
N ASP A 16 17.70 8.22 6.92
CA ASP A 16 18.85 7.33 6.82
C ASP A 16 20.01 7.96 6.02
N LEU A 17 19.75 9.04 5.28
CA LEU A 17 20.70 9.74 4.42
C LEU A 17 20.93 11.20 4.88
N SER A 18 20.58 11.53 6.13
CA SER A 18 20.53 12.93 6.61
C SER A 18 21.88 13.58 6.86
N SER A 19 22.97 12.82 6.86
CA SER A 19 24.34 13.33 7.04
C SER A 19 25.35 12.51 6.25
N GLY A 20 26.55 13.05 6.05
CA GLY A 20 27.65 12.33 5.41
C GLY A 20 28.00 11.02 6.14
N GLU A 21 27.95 11.01 7.48
CA GLU A 21 28.18 9.80 8.29
C GLU A 21 27.15 8.72 8.01
N LYS A 22 25.85 9.08 7.98
CA LYS A 22 24.77 8.14 7.67
C LYS A 22 24.87 7.62 6.23
N ILE A 23 25.24 8.47 5.26
CA ILE A 23 25.49 8.05 3.88
C ILE A 23 26.65 7.05 3.81
N GLN A 24 27.74 7.29 4.56
CA GLN A 24 28.85 6.35 4.64
C GLN A 24 28.44 5.02 5.28
N GLN A 25 27.63 5.06 6.33
CA GLN A 25 27.05 3.86 6.95
C GLN A 25 26.14 3.10 5.98
N ALA A 26 25.25 3.80 5.28
CA ALA A 26 24.40 3.19 4.26
C ALA A 26 25.21 2.55 3.12
N ALA A 27 26.26 3.21 2.64
CA ALA A 27 27.16 2.65 1.65
C ALA A 27 27.95 1.43 2.17
N GLN A 28 28.30 1.41 3.47
CA GLN A 28 28.90 0.25 4.13
C GLN A 28 27.92 -0.93 4.18
N LEU A 29 26.65 -0.68 4.52
CA LEU A 29 25.59 -1.71 4.52
C LEU A 29 25.45 -2.37 3.13
N ILE A 30 25.53 -1.59 2.05
CA ILE A 30 25.52 -2.12 0.69
C ILE A 30 26.77 -2.95 0.40
N ALA A 31 27.96 -2.50 0.81
CA ALA A 31 29.21 -3.22 0.60
C ALA A 31 29.25 -4.57 1.34
N GLU A 32 28.61 -4.66 2.49
CA GLU A 32 28.55 -5.86 3.33
C GLU A 32 27.31 -6.74 3.06
N ALA A 33 26.39 -6.27 2.21
CA ALA A 33 25.16 -6.98 1.91
C ALA A 33 25.44 -8.34 1.23
N PRO A 34 24.79 -9.42 1.64
CA PRO A 34 25.02 -10.77 1.11
C PRO A 34 24.28 -11.03 -0.21
N PHE A 35 23.97 -10.01 -0.98
CA PHE A 35 23.17 -10.10 -2.21
C PHE A 35 24.04 -9.93 -3.45
N LYS A 36 23.75 -10.70 -4.49
CA LYS A 36 24.53 -10.66 -5.75
C LYS A 36 24.11 -9.52 -6.66
N GLU A 37 22.81 -9.27 -6.77
CA GLU A 37 22.24 -8.28 -7.68
C GLU A 37 21.48 -7.23 -6.86
N ILE A 38 22.02 -6.03 -6.79
CA ILE A 38 21.50 -4.93 -5.96
C ILE A 38 21.11 -3.75 -6.84
N VAL A 39 19.92 -3.22 -6.64
CA VAL A 39 19.50 -1.89 -7.09
C VAL A 39 19.22 -1.04 -5.87
N VAL A 40 19.74 0.17 -5.82
CA VAL A 40 19.53 1.10 -4.71
C VAL A 40 18.62 2.24 -5.14
N VAL A 41 17.60 2.54 -4.33
CA VAL A 41 16.73 3.71 -4.48
C VAL A 41 16.97 4.63 -3.29
N VAL A 42 17.22 5.91 -3.55
CA VAL A 42 17.48 6.90 -2.50
C VAL A 42 16.42 8.00 -2.50
N SER A 43 16.01 8.41 -1.30
CA SER A 43 15.24 9.64 -1.08
C SER A 43 16.16 10.84 -0.94
N ALA A 44 15.62 12.04 -0.98
CA ALA A 44 16.37 13.25 -0.61
C ALA A 44 16.96 13.15 0.79
N MET A 45 18.05 13.86 1.03
CA MET A 45 18.73 13.91 2.33
C MET A 45 17.87 14.64 3.38
N GLY A 46 17.64 13.99 4.50
CA GLY A 46 16.97 14.60 5.65
C GLY A 46 15.62 15.23 5.30
N LYS A 47 15.51 16.54 5.47
CA LYS A 47 14.32 17.35 5.17
C LYS A 47 14.45 18.21 3.91
N MET A 48 15.39 17.92 3.02
CA MET A 48 15.70 18.78 1.87
C MET A 48 14.46 18.98 0.97
N THR A 49 13.72 17.92 0.66
CA THR A 49 12.48 18.03 -0.14
C THR A 49 11.43 18.86 0.57
N ASP A 50 11.26 18.72 1.90
CA ASP A 50 10.30 19.53 2.66
C ASP A 50 10.67 21.02 2.62
N THR A 51 11.96 21.35 2.72
CA THR A 51 12.46 22.72 2.62
C THR A 51 12.21 23.32 1.23
N LEU A 52 12.46 22.56 0.17
CA LEU A 52 12.19 22.99 -1.21
C LEU A 52 10.68 23.18 -1.42
N ILE A 53 9.85 22.25 -0.97
CA ILE A 53 8.37 22.38 -1.04
C ILE A 53 7.92 23.65 -0.34
N GLN A 54 8.37 23.92 0.87
CA GLN A 54 8.01 25.14 1.61
C GLN A 54 8.39 26.40 0.85
N THR A 55 9.59 26.45 0.28
CA THR A 55 10.09 27.58 -0.51
C THR A 55 9.25 27.81 -1.77
N VAL A 56 9.01 26.73 -2.53
CA VAL A 56 8.24 26.81 -3.80
C VAL A 56 6.79 27.21 -3.55
N THR A 57 6.18 26.72 -2.45
CA THR A 57 4.82 27.11 -2.06
C THR A 57 4.69 28.61 -1.83
N GLN A 58 5.70 29.26 -1.27
CA GLN A 58 5.71 30.70 -1.03
C GLN A 58 5.85 31.52 -2.31
N ILE A 59 6.50 30.97 -3.33
CA ILE A 59 6.73 31.67 -4.61
C ILE A 59 5.54 31.50 -5.56
N GLY A 60 4.85 30.35 -5.53
CA GLY A 60 3.67 30.08 -6.36
C GLY A 60 4.02 29.84 -7.83
N VAL A 61 4.96 28.91 -8.09
CA VAL A 61 5.37 28.51 -9.46
C VAL A 61 4.42 27.48 -10.07
N PRO A 62 4.41 27.32 -11.41
CA PRO A 62 3.67 26.26 -12.09
C PRO A 62 4.16 24.85 -11.65
N ASP A 63 3.26 23.86 -11.71
CA ASP A 63 3.53 22.48 -11.26
C ASP A 63 4.75 21.84 -11.93
N ALA A 64 5.00 22.15 -13.21
CA ALA A 64 6.18 21.64 -13.93
C ALA A 64 7.50 22.18 -13.35
N GLU A 65 7.55 23.48 -13.05
CA GLU A 65 8.72 24.10 -12.41
C GLU A 65 8.86 23.61 -10.96
N TRP A 66 7.72 23.45 -10.27
CA TRP A 66 7.70 22.88 -8.92
C TRP A 66 8.35 21.48 -8.90
N ALA A 67 7.89 20.58 -9.79
CA ALA A 67 8.44 19.24 -9.88
C ALA A 67 9.96 19.23 -10.15
N GLU A 68 10.44 20.10 -11.07
CA GLU A 68 11.86 20.24 -11.36
C GLU A 68 12.67 20.72 -10.14
N ILE A 69 12.18 21.75 -9.43
CA ILE A 69 12.86 22.30 -8.25
C ILE A 69 12.96 21.27 -7.13
N ILE A 70 11.85 20.62 -6.77
CA ILE A 70 11.86 19.65 -5.67
C ILE A 70 12.64 18.38 -6.01
N SER A 71 12.82 18.06 -7.30
CA SER A 71 13.65 16.93 -7.75
C SER A 71 15.11 17.04 -7.35
N ALA A 72 15.60 18.25 -7.11
CA ALA A 72 16.99 18.50 -6.74
C ALA A 72 17.41 17.76 -5.47
N GLY A 73 16.49 17.48 -4.57
CA GLY A 73 16.74 16.73 -3.34
C GLY A 73 17.21 15.31 -3.61
N GLU A 74 16.43 14.54 -4.36
CA GLU A 74 16.74 13.15 -4.71
C GLU A 74 17.91 13.04 -5.66
N ARG A 75 18.02 13.97 -6.63
CA ARG A 75 19.14 14.03 -7.59
C ARG A 75 20.47 14.29 -6.90
N THR A 76 20.50 15.18 -5.91
CA THR A 76 21.69 15.44 -5.09
C THR A 76 22.04 14.23 -4.23
N SER A 77 21.07 13.66 -3.54
CA SER A 77 21.25 12.48 -2.70
C SER A 77 21.81 11.29 -3.49
N ALA A 78 21.26 10.99 -4.67
CA ALA A 78 21.70 9.90 -5.51
C ALA A 78 23.15 10.07 -6.00
N ARG A 79 23.55 11.30 -6.36
CA ARG A 79 24.95 11.61 -6.74
C ARG A 79 25.92 11.38 -5.59
N ILE A 80 25.58 11.87 -4.40
CA ILE A 80 26.41 11.70 -3.21
C ILE A 80 26.51 10.23 -2.82
N PHE A 81 25.38 9.51 -2.84
CA PHE A 81 25.38 8.08 -2.51
C PHE A 81 26.18 7.24 -3.51
N CYS A 82 26.04 7.52 -4.81
CA CYS A 82 26.83 6.88 -5.86
C CYS A 82 28.35 7.13 -5.67
N ALA A 83 28.74 8.37 -5.34
CA ALA A 83 30.10 8.70 -5.01
C ALA A 83 30.61 7.96 -3.76
N ALA A 84 29.78 7.82 -2.72
CA ALA A 84 30.14 7.08 -1.51
C ALA A 84 30.35 5.58 -1.77
N LEU A 85 29.57 4.96 -2.65
CA LEU A 85 29.78 3.57 -3.08
C LEU A 85 31.09 3.42 -3.87
N ARG A 86 31.34 4.32 -4.82
CA ARG A 86 32.59 4.33 -5.62
C ARG A 86 33.85 4.53 -4.76
N ALA A 87 33.77 5.39 -3.74
CA ALA A 87 34.85 5.59 -2.78
C ALA A 87 35.19 4.33 -1.97
N ARG A 88 34.27 3.35 -1.92
CA ARG A 88 34.49 2.01 -1.34
C ARG A 88 34.90 0.96 -2.36
N GLY A 89 35.22 1.36 -3.58
CA GLY A 89 35.63 0.45 -4.65
C GLY A 89 34.46 -0.33 -5.29
N LEU A 90 33.21 0.04 -5.00
CA LEU A 90 32.04 -0.57 -5.63
C LEU A 90 31.75 0.11 -6.97
N ASN A 91 31.44 -0.69 -7.99
CA ASN A 91 30.99 -0.17 -9.27
C ASN A 91 29.53 0.28 -9.15
N ALA A 92 29.27 1.58 -9.15
CA ALA A 92 27.94 2.16 -9.00
C ALA A 92 27.61 3.07 -10.17
N GLU A 93 26.37 2.97 -10.68
CA GLU A 93 25.89 3.77 -11.81
C GLU A 93 24.68 4.62 -11.41
N LEU A 94 24.73 5.91 -11.73
CA LEU A 94 23.68 6.87 -11.39
C LEU A 94 22.58 6.88 -12.41
N PHE A 95 21.34 6.78 -11.94
CA PHE A 95 20.11 6.97 -12.71
C PHE A 95 19.41 8.24 -12.25
N ASP A 96 19.41 9.27 -13.12
CA ASP A 96 18.87 10.61 -12.89
C ASP A 96 17.92 10.97 -14.05
N PRO A 97 16.77 11.60 -13.82
CA PRO A 97 15.87 12.01 -14.90
C PRO A 97 16.50 12.86 -16.01
N ALA A 98 17.60 13.55 -15.72
CA ALA A 98 18.33 14.33 -16.73
C ALA A 98 19.07 13.45 -17.77
N TYR A 99 19.24 12.16 -17.52
CA TYR A 99 20.01 11.27 -18.39
C TYR A 99 19.08 10.44 -19.29
N GLU A 100 19.62 9.95 -20.41
CA GLU A 100 18.89 9.14 -21.37
C GLU A 100 18.52 7.76 -20.83
N ASN A 101 19.35 7.21 -19.92
CA ASN A 101 19.15 5.91 -19.29
C ASN A 101 18.05 5.91 -18.18
N TRP A 102 17.31 7.01 -18.00
CA TRP A 102 16.26 7.11 -17.00
C TRP A 102 15.06 6.20 -17.34
N PRO A 103 14.69 5.24 -16.46
CA PRO A 103 13.70 4.23 -16.81
C PRO A 103 12.25 4.59 -16.48
N ILE A 104 11.99 5.51 -15.54
CA ILE A 104 10.64 5.71 -14.99
C ILE A 104 9.88 6.75 -15.82
N ILE A 105 9.00 6.27 -16.67
CA ILE A 105 8.12 7.11 -17.51
C ILE A 105 6.75 7.25 -16.86
N THR A 106 6.18 8.45 -16.91
CA THR A 106 4.91 8.79 -16.27
C THR A 106 3.99 9.56 -17.21
N ASP A 107 2.77 9.82 -16.75
CA ASP A 107 1.92 10.88 -17.30
C ASP A 107 2.46 12.27 -16.93
N SER A 108 1.77 13.32 -17.39
CA SER A 108 2.15 14.73 -17.16
C SER A 108 1.45 15.36 -15.95
N ASN A 109 0.97 14.56 -14.98
CA ASN A 109 0.51 15.07 -13.69
C ASN A 109 1.74 15.31 -12.81
N PHE A 110 2.34 16.50 -12.93
CA PHE A 110 3.68 16.78 -12.41
C PHE A 110 3.91 16.46 -10.94
N LEU A 111 2.91 16.64 -10.07
CA LEU A 111 3.06 16.47 -8.63
C LEU A 111 2.56 15.12 -8.12
N HIS A 112 1.76 14.41 -8.90
CA HIS A 112 1.15 13.12 -8.57
C HIS A 112 1.10 12.20 -9.79
N ALA A 113 2.23 12.09 -10.50
CA ALA A 113 2.32 11.36 -11.75
C ALA A 113 2.13 9.85 -11.55
N LYS A 114 1.45 9.24 -12.52
CA LYS A 114 1.24 7.79 -12.56
C LYS A 114 2.26 7.15 -13.51
N PRO A 115 3.02 6.13 -13.04
CA PRO A 115 3.95 5.42 -13.90
C PRO A 115 3.26 4.69 -15.06
N ASN A 116 3.85 4.80 -16.24
CA ASN A 116 3.56 3.94 -17.37
C ASN A 116 4.35 2.64 -17.22
N LEU A 117 3.67 1.56 -16.80
CA LEU A 117 4.30 0.27 -16.48
C LEU A 117 5.04 -0.34 -17.67
N GLU A 118 4.44 -0.33 -18.85
CA GLU A 118 5.00 -0.94 -20.04
C GLU A 118 6.30 -0.27 -20.47
N LYS A 119 6.28 1.06 -20.60
CA LYS A 119 7.48 1.84 -20.96
C LYS A 119 8.55 1.74 -19.88
N THR A 120 8.18 1.82 -18.61
CA THR A 120 9.11 1.70 -17.49
C THR A 120 9.75 0.31 -17.47
N ALA A 121 9.00 -0.76 -17.70
CA ALA A 121 9.54 -2.12 -17.77
C ALA A 121 10.52 -2.27 -18.93
N SER A 122 10.17 -1.77 -20.13
CA SER A 122 11.03 -1.82 -21.31
C SER A 122 12.36 -1.11 -21.09
N LEU A 123 12.34 0.11 -20.53
CA LEU A 123 13.57 0.88 -20.25
C LEU A 123 14.38 0.29 -19.09
N THR A 124 13.73 -0.30 -18.10
CA THR A 124 14.39 -1.02 -17.01
C THR A 124 15.11 -2.27 -17.53
N GLU A 125 14.50 -3.00 -18.45
CA GLU A 125 15.12 -4.13 -19.16
C GLU A 125 16.35 -3.69 -19.95
N GLN A 126 16.25 -2.54 -20.61
CA GLN A 126 17.32 -2.02 -21.46
C GLN A 126 18.51 -1.46 -20.65
N TYR A 127 18.26 -0.74 -19.56
CA TYR A 127 19.29 0.05 -18.89
C TYR A 127 19.70 -0.47 -17.51
N ILE A 128 18.79 -1.06 -16.75
CA ILE A 128 19.09 -1.54 -15.38
C ILE A 128 19.52 -3.01 -15.37
N LYS A 129 18.74 -3.87 -16.02
CA LYS A 129 19.01 -5.32 -16.00
C LYS A 129 20.41 -5.72 -16.46
N PRO A 130 21.02 -5.12 -17.52
CA PRO A 130 22.35 -5.49 -17.96
C PRO A 130 23.46 -5.18 -16.93
N LEU A 131 23.20 -4.29 -15.96
CA LEU A 131 24.15 -3.91 -14.91
C LEU A 131 24.12 -4.86 -13.71
N LEU A 132 23.05 -5.64 -13.55
CA LEU A 132 22.88 -6.50 -12.37
C LEU A 132 24.02 -7.50 -12.23
N GLY A 133 24.59 -7.58 -11.04
CA GLY A 133 25.73 -8.42 -10.72
C GLY A 133 27.09 -7.86 -11.15
N THR A 134 27.15 -6.78 -11.94
CA THR A 134 28.41 -6.13 -12.39
C THR A 134 28.54 -4.69 -11.90
N ALA A 135 27.44 -4.01 -11.72
CA ALA A 135 27.36 -2.67 -11.15
C ALA A 135 26.12 -2.55 -10.24
N ILE A 136 26.09 -1.50 -9.44
CA ILE A 136 24.97 -1.16 -8.55
C ILE A 136 24.25 0.06 -9.13
N PRO A 137 23.08 -0.09 -9.76
CA PRO A 137 22.24 1.04 -10.13
C PRO A 137 21.80 1.83 -8.90
N VAL A 138 22.07 3.13 -8.87
CA VAL A 138 21.62 4.08 -7.85
C VAL A 138 20.57 4.99 -8.48
N VAL A 139 19.32 4.82 -8.11
CA VAL A 139 18.17 5.47 -8.75
C VAL A 139 17.61 6.56 -7.84
N CYS A 140 17.38 7.75 -8.40
CA CYS A 140 16.64 8.81 -7.72
C CYS A 140 15.22 8.30 -7.42
N GLY A 141 14.86 8.17 -6.14
CA GLY A 141 13.48 7.85 -5.75
C GLY A 141 12.52 8.99 -6.05
N PHE A 142 11.20 8.75 -5.93
CA PHE A 142 10.17 9.79 -6.03
C PHE A 142 9.96 10.39 -7.43
N LEU A 143 10.93 10.32 -8.32
CA LEU A 143 10.95 11.02 -9.61
C LEU A 143 10.45 10.15 -10.76
N GLY A 144 9.91 10.83 -11.77
CA GLY A 144 9.57 10.29 -13.07
C GLY A 144 9.90 11.29 -14.18
N LYS A 145 9.64 10.91 -15.42
CA LYS A 145 9.76 11.75 -16.60
C LYS A 145 8.53 11.55 -17.50
N ASP A 146 7.92 12.62 -17.95
CA ASP A 146 6.82 12.50 -18.88
C ASP A 146 7.31 12.25 -20.33
N SER A 147 6.36 12.09 -21.25
CA SER A 147 6.67 11.83 -22.67
C SER A 147 7.38 12.98 -23.39
N GLN A 148 7.40 14.18 -22.81
CA GLN A 148 8.10 15.37 -23.33
C GLN A 148 9.48 15.54 -22.67
N GLY A 149 9.90 14.63 -21.81
CA GLY A 149 11.18 14.69 -21.12
C GLY A 149 11.19 15.57 -19.88
N ARG A 150 10.05 16.08 -19.43
CA ARG A 150 9.95 16.92 -18.24
C ARG A 150 9.88 16.07 -16.98
N VAL A 151 10.53 16.55 -15.92
CA VAL A 151 10.53 15.86 -14.62
C VAL A 151 9.13 15.89 -14.00
N THR A 152 8.75 14.78 -13.44
CA THR A 152 7.52 14.59 -12.68
C THR A 152 7.81 13.96 -11.33
N THR A 153 6.87 14.02 -10.40
CA THR A 153 7.00 13.36 -9.10
C THR A 153 5.85 12.40 -8.85
N LEU A 154 6.15 11.31 -8.15
CA LEU A 154 5.17 10.26 -7.81
C LEU A 154 4.33 10.58 -6.57
N GLY A 155 4.36 11.84 -6.14
CA GLY A 155 3.67 12.29 -4.94
C GLY A 155 4.31 11.81 -3.63
N ARG A 156 3.77 12.23 -2.50
CA ARG A 156 4.34 11.93 -1.17
C ARG A 156 4.54 10.41 -0.99
N GLY A 157 5.70 10.00 -0.48
CA GLY A 157 6.08 8.57 -0.37
C GLY A 157 6.49 7.93 -1.71
N GLY A 158 6.74 8.71 -2.74
CA GLY A 158 7.08 8.25 -4.09
C GLY A 158 8.34 7.41 -4.18
N SER A 159 9.32 7.56 -3.26
CA SER A 159 10.52 6.71 -3.26
C SER A 159 10.20 5.24 -2.91
N ASP A 160 9.20 4.97 -2.06
CA ASP A 160 8.70 3.62 -1.83
C ASP A 160 8.04 3.07 -3.11
N THR A 161 7.27 3.92 -3.82
CA THR A 161 6.70 3.59 -5.14
C THR A 161 7.79 3.25 -6.16
N THR A 162 8.85 4.05 -6.24
CA THR A 162 10.01 3.79 -7.12
C THR A 162 10.62 2.41 -6.82
N ALA A 163 10.84 2.08 -5.55
CA ALA A 163 11.45 0.81 -5.16
C ALA A 163 10.60 -0.40 -5.56
N LEU A 164 9.30 -0.39 -5.26
CA LEU A 164 8.41 -1.50 -5.60
C LEU A 164 8.17 -1.60 -7.11
N LEU A 165 8.08 -0.47 -7.82
CA LEU A 165 7.95 -0.42 -9.27
C LEU A 165 9.17 -1.04 -9.99
N LEU A 166 10.37 -0.64 -9.59
CA LEU A 166 11.61 -1.21 -10.15
C LEU A 166 11.75 -2.69 -9.80
N ALA A 167 11.44 -3.08 -8.56
CA ALA A 167 11.45 -4.48 -8.15
C ALA A 167 10.51 -5.34 -9.02
N LYS A 168 9.34 -4.82 -9.35
CA LYS A 168 8.42 -5.47 -10.32
C LYS A 168 9.07 -5.61 -11.69
N CYS A 169 9.65 -4.53 -12.23
CA CYS A 169 10.20 -4.49 -13.58
C CYS A 169 11.42 -5.41 -13.76
N ILE A 170 12.29 -5.53 -12.74
CA ILE A 170 13.45 -6.44 -12.80
C ILE A 170 13.15 -7.85 -12.28
N SER A 171 11.92 -8.12 -11.86
CA SER A 171 11.54 -9.38 -11.19
C SER A 171 12.46 -9.69 -10.00
N ALA A 172 12.62 -8.70 -9.10
CA ALA A 172 13.42 -8.87 -7.90
C ALA A 172 12.80 -9.94 -6.99
N ASP A 173 13.65 -10.67 -6.27
CA ASP A 173 13.21 -11.65 -5.27
C ASP A 173 12.76 -10.94 -3.99
N GLU A 174 13.43 -9.82 -3.67
CA GLU A 174 13.21 -9.11 -2.43
C GLU A 174 13.25 -7.59 -2.60
N ILE A 175 12.43 -6.91 -1.80
CA ILE A 175 12.44 -5.45 -1.65
C ILE A 175 12.74 -5.14 -0.18
N ILE A 176 13.74 -4.29 0.08
CA ILE A 176 14.12 -3.88 1.42
C ILE A 176 13.87 -2.37 1.57
N LEU A 177 12.92 -2.01 2.41
CA LEU A 177 12.72 -0.62 2.83
C LEU A 177 13.46 -0.40 4.15
N VAL A 178 14.54 0.35 4.10
CA VAL A 178 15.31 0.73 5.29
C VAL A 178 14.61 1.91 5.97
N LYS A 179 14.41 1.81 7.26
CA LYS A 179 13.70 2.79 8.10
C LYS A 179 14.42 2.96 9.44
N GLU A 180 14.08 4.02 10.18
CA GLU A 180 14.57 4.23 11.56
C GLU A 180 13.90 3.29 12.58
N THR A 181 12.75 2.70 12.26
CA THR A 181 12.03 1.74 13.12
C THR A 181 12.46 0.31 12.84
N SER A 182 12.33 -0.57 13.83
CA SER A 182 12.74 -1.99 13.72
C SER A 182 11.87 -2.80 12.75
N GLY A 183 10.86 -2.21 12.16
CA GLY A 183 9.86 -2.81 11.30
C GLY A 183 8.50 -2.20 11.57
N VAL A 184 7.43 -2.95 11.31
CA VAL A 184 6.06 -2.59 11.65
C VAL A 184 5.78 -2.95 13.11
N LEU A 185 5.31 -1.99 13.88
CA LEU A 185 4.96 -2.18 15.29
C LEU A 185 3.44 -2.32 15.47
N SER A 186 3.02 -2.97 16.53
CA SER A 186 1.60 -3.20 16.86
C SER A 186 0.83 -1.90 17.19
N ALA A 187 1.54 -0.81 17.45
CA ALA A 187 1.00 0.54 17.68
C ALA A 187 2.08 1.59 17.40
N ASP A 188 1.70 2.87 17.40
CA ASP A 188 2.68 3.97 17.36
C ASP A 188 3.50 3.99 18.67
N PRO A 189 4.83 3.76 18.63
CA PRO A 189 5.67 3.71 19.83
C PRO A 189 5.74 5.04 20.61
N LYS A 190 5.37 6.14 19.98
CA LYS A 190 5.25 7.45 20.65
C LYS A 190 4.04 7.54 21.58
N ILE A 191 3.03 6.68 21.31
CA ILE A 191 1.77 6.63 22.09
C ILE A 191 1.78 5.39 22.99
N VAL A 192 2.25 4.25 22.47
CA VAL A 192 2.30 2.94 23.16
C VAL A 192 3.76 2.51 23.24
N PRO A 193 4.48 2.84 24.32
CA PRO A 193 5.93 2.59 24.44
C PRO A 193 6.32 1.10 24.37
N ASP A 194 5.44 0.19 24.76
CA ASP A 194 5.61 -1.27 24.71
C ASP A 194 5.08 -1.92 23.42
N ALA A 195 4.90 -1.13 22.35
CA ALA A 195 4.50 -1.62 21.05
C ALA A 195 5.45 -2.72 20.54
N ARG A 196 4.86 -3.85 20.13
CA ARG A 196 5.60 -5.06 19.75
C ARG A 196 5.91 -5.07 18.26
N LEU A 197 7.09 -5.58 17.89
CA LEU A 197 7.45 -5.82 16.50
C LEU A 197 6.57 -6.94 15.91
N LEU A 198 5.96 -6.66 14.76
CA LEU A 198 5.26 -7.65 13.95
C LEU A 198 6.25 -8.28 12.98
N ASN A 199 6.52 -9.57 13.14
CA ASN A 199 7.53 -10.26 12.31
C ASN A 199 7.03 -10.49 10.87
N LYS A 200 5.72 -10.68 10.69
CA LYS A 200 5.10 -10.97 9.39
C LYS A 200 3.73 -10.35 9.29
N LEU A 201 3.41 -9.84 8.10
CA LEU A 201 2.10 -9.33 7.71
C LEU A 201 1.77 -9.80 6.29
N GLU A 202 0.48 -9.91 5.99
CA GLU A 202 0.01 -10.00 4.63
C GLU A 202 -0.10 -8.61 3.99
N ILE A 203 -0.09 -8.56 2.66
CA ILE A 203 -0.15 -7.30 1.90
C ILE A 203 -1.40 -6.48 2.24
N HIS A 204 -2.54 -7.15 2.45
CA HIS A 204 -3.80 -6.49 2.82
C HIS A 204 -3.74 -5.90 4.23
N GLU A 205 -3.16 -6.61 5.20
CA GLU A 205 -2.95 -6.11 6.56
C GLU A 205 -2.02 -4.88 6.55
N MET A 206 -0.90 -4.96 5.80
CA MET A 206 0.02 -3.83 5.67
C MET A 206 -0.65 -2.63 5.02
N PHE A 207 -1.47 -2.89 3.99
CA PHE A 207 -2.24 -1.85 3.32
C PHE A 207 -3.22 -1.16 4.28
N ASP A 208 -3.95 -1.94 5.06
CA ASP A 208 -4.91 -1.43 6.05
C ASP A 208 -4.24 -0.58 7.13
N LEU A 209 -3.09 -1.01 7.63
CA LEU A 209 -2.28 -0.23 8.57
C LEU A 209 -1.82 1.09 7.96
N ALA A 210 -1.27 1.05 6.74
CA ALA A 210 -0.76 2.23 6.06
C ALA A 210 -1.88 3.26 5.76
N GLN A 211 -3.04 2.78 5.31
CA GLN A 211 -4.23 3.62 5.11
C GLN A 211 -4.81 4.13 6.44
N GLY A 212 -4.67 3.36 7.52
CA GLY A 212 -5.06 3.76 8.87
C GLY A 212 -4.20 4.87 9.48
N GLY A 213 -3.15 5.29 8.78
CA GLY A 213 -2.27 6.39 9.19
C GLY A 213 -0.87 5.97 9.63
N ALA A 214 -0.53 4.67 9.60
CA ALA A 214 0.82 4.22 9.88
C ALA A 214 1.78 4.67 8.76
N LYS A 215 2.72 5.55 9.07
CA LYS A 215 3.67 6.16 8.13
C LYS A 215 4.85 5.24 7.81
N ILE A 216 4.59 3.99 7.45
CA ILE A 216 5.61 2.96 7.26
C ILE A 216 5.93 2.78 5.79
N VAL A 217 4.89 2.60 4.96
CA VAL A 217 5.00 2.47 3.51
C VAL A 217 3.86 3.24 2.86
N LYS A 218 4.08 3.74 1.64
CA LYS A 218 2.98 4.35 0.87
C LYS A 218 2.00 3.26 0.43
N PRO A 219 0.70 3.34 0.79
CA PRO A 219 -0.27 2.29 0.46
C PRO A 219 -0.31 1.95 -1.04
N GLU A 220 -0.33 2.99 -1.89
CA GLU A 220 -0.42 2.85 -3.34
C GLU A 220 0.82 2.18 -3.96
N ALA A 221 1.96 2.18 -3.26
CA ALA A 221 3.16 1.48 -3.71
C ALA A 221 3.00 -0.04 -3.64
N LEU A 222 2.24 -0.54 -2.67
CA LEU A 222 2.06 -1.98 -2.44
C LEU A 222 1.46 -2.72 -3.64
N LYS A 223 0.71 -2.03 -4.51
CA LYS A 223 0.16 -2.62 -5.74
C LYS A 223 1.22 -3.11 -6.73
N TYR A 224 2.46 -2.65 -6.62
CA TYR A 224 3.55 -3.08 -7.50
C TYR A 224 4.27 -4.33 -7.02
N LYS A 225 4.01 -4.80 -5.79
CA LYS A 225 4.61 -6.02 -5.25
C LYS A 225 4.07 -7.27 -5.96
N LEU A 226 4.96 -8.11 -6.49
CA LEU A 226 4.58 -9.40 -7.10
C LEU A 226 4.33 -10.49 -6.03
N PRO A 227 3.56 -11.55 -6.35
CA PRO A 227 3.23 -12.61 -5.39
C PRO A 227 4.45 -13.31 -4.79
N ASN A 228 5.45 -13.58 -5.63
CA ASN A 228 6.67 -14.31 -5.28
C ASN A 228 7.75 -13.43 -4.62
N GLN A 229 7.53 -12.13 -4.52
CA GLN A 229 8.47 -11.21 -3.87
C GLN A 229 8.24 -11.17 -2.35
N VAL A 230 9.31 -10.96 -1.60
CA VAL A 230 9.26 -10.61 -0.18
C VAL A 230 9.54 -9.12 -0.05
N LEU A 231 8.66 -8.39 0.62
CA LEU A 231 8.93 -7.00 1.02
C LEU A 231 9.32 -7.00 2.49
N ARG A 232 10.53 -6.54 2.81
CA ARG A 232 10.99 -6.39 4.19
C ARG A 232 11.17 -4.94 4.59
N ILE A 233 10.81 -4.66 5.83
CA ILE A 233 11.10 -3.38 6.49
C ILE A 233 12.11 -3.65 7.57
N VAL A 234 13.29 -3.05 7.43
CA VAL A 234 14.44 -3.27 8.33
C VAL A 234 14.91 -1.97 8.97
N ASN A 235 15.49 -2.09 10.17
CA ASN A 235 16.04 -0.94 10.89
C ASN A 235 17.44 -0.55 10.34
N PHE A 236 17.63 0.73 10.03
CA PHE A 236 18.92 1.27 9.64
C PHE A 236 20.00 1.03 10.71
N ALA A 237 19.68 1.28 11.98
CA ALA A 237 20.60 1.14 13.09
C ALA A 237 20.98 -0.32 13.40
N SER A 238 20.28 -1.33 12.83
CA SER A 238 20.65 -2.73 13.02
C SER A 238 21.98 -3.10 12.36
N GLY A 239 22.45 -2.31 11.40
CA GLY A 239 23.70 -2.57 10.69
C GLY A 239 23.65 -3.82 9.79
N ASN A 240 22.47 -4.37 9.50
CA ASN A 240 22.35 -5.61 8.73
C ASN A 240 21.09 -5.60 7.87
N LEU A 241 21.25 -5.54 6.54
CA LEU A 241 20.15 -5.55 5.58
C LEU A 241 19.46 -6.92 5.46
N ALA A 242 20.13 -8.00 5.79
CA ALA A 242 19.58 -9.35 5.87
C ALA A 242 19.05 -9.70 7.28
N GLY A 243 19.07 -8.73 8.20
CA GLY A 243 18.68 -8.89 9.59
C GLY A 243 17.17 -8.97 9.83
N ARG A 244 16.81 -8.98 11.11
CA ARG A 244 15.41 -9.01 11.54
C ARG A 244 14.66 -7.75 11.13
N GLY A 245 13.38 -7.92 10.82
CA GLY A 245 12.45 -6.85 10.47
C GLY A 245 11.04 -7.41 10.30
N THR A 246 10.16 -6.69 9.62
CA THR A 246 8.83 -7.18 9.25
C THR A 246 8.84 -7.66 7.81
N GLU A 247 8.42 -8.89 7.58
CA GLU A 247 8.18 -9.45 6.24
C GLU A 247 6.72 -9.22 5.83
N ILE A 248 6.53 -8.71 4.60
CA ILE A 248 5.21 -8.54 4.00
C ILE A 248 5.10 -9.47 2.80
N THR A 249 4.14 -10.40 2.89
CA THR A 249 3.88 -11.45 1.88
C THR A 249 2.58 -11.19 1.13
N GLY A 250 2.32 -11.96 0.06
CA GLY A 250 1.14 -11.76 -0.79
C GLY A 250 1.30 -10.63 -1.80
N SER A 251 0.28 -10.36 -2.57
CA SER A 251 0.22 -9.28 -3.56
C SER A 251 -1.22 -8.92 -3.85
N PHE A 252 -1.46 -7.77 -4.47
CA PHE A 252 -2.75 -7.45 -5.06
C PHE A 252 -2.85 -8.02 -6.47
N ASN A 253 -4.02 -8.53 -6.84
CA ASN A 253 -4.32 -8.82 -8.24
C ASN A 253 -4.61 -7.49 -8.97
N LEU A 254 -3.80 -7.18 -9.98
CA LEU A 254 -3.95 -5.93 -10.76
C LEU A 254 -4.76 -6.12 -12.04
N ASN A 255 -4.99 -7.36 -12.46
CA ASN A 255 -5.57 -7.66 -13.76
C ASN A 255 -7.10 -7.82 -13.70
N SER A 256 -7.63 -8.11 -12.52
CA SER A 256 -9.07 -8.27 -12.31
C SER A 256 -9.41 -7.98 -10.85
N ALA A 257 -10.64 -7.55 -10.61
CA ALA A 257 -11.17 -7.52 -9.25
C ALA A 257 -11.23 -8.94 -8.70
N GLU A 258 -10.75 -9.12 -7.49
CA GLU A 258 -10.98 -10.35 -6.74
C GLU A 258 -12.39 -10.30 -6.17
N THR A 259 -13.22 -11.24 -6.58
CA THR A 259 -14.59 -11.35 -6.09
C THR A 259 -14.73 -12.57 -5.20
N LEU A 260 -15.05 -12.36 -3.94
CA LEU A 260 -15.38 -13.39 -2.98
C LEU A 260 -16.87 -13.31 -2.64
N THR A 261 -17.52 -14.46 -2.62
CA THR A 261 -18.94 -14.54 -2.28
C THR A 261 -19.12 -15.31 -1.00
N LYS A 262 -19.93 -14.77 -0.09
CA LYS A 262 -20.34 -15.47 1.12
C LYS A 262 -21.87 -15.56 1.16
N GLU A 263 -22.37 -16.77 0.99
CA GLU A 263 -23.80 -17.13 1.03
C GLU A 263 -24.21 -17.55 2.44
N GLY A 264 -25.51 -17.72 2.67
CA GLY A 264 -26.07 -18.16 3.94
C GLY A 264 -25.92 -17.13 5.05
N LEU A 265 -26.04 -15.87 4.73
CA LEU A 265 -26.01 -14.79 5.71
C LEU A 265 -27.40 -14.34 6.11
N ILE A 266 -27.45 -13.79 7.33
CA ILE A 266 -28.59 -13.03 7.84
C ILE A 266 -28.15 -11.61 8.19
N ALA A 267 -29.07 -10.67 8.02
CA ALA A 267 -28.95 -9.31 8.52
C ALA A 267 -29.82 -9.16 9.78
N ILE A 268 -29.21 -8.88 10.92
CA ILE A 268 -29.91 -8.62 12.18
C ILE A 268 -29.89 -7.11 12.42
N SER A 269 -31.05 -6.47 12.51
CA SER A 269 -31.17 -5.04 12.79
C SER A 269 -31.74 -4.82 14.19
N VAL A 270 -31.00 -4.08 15.00
CA VAL A 270 -31.35 -3.72 16.37
C VAL A 270 -31.66 -2.23 16.43
N VAL A 271 -32.84 -1.85 16.85
CA VAL A 271 -33.24 -0.46 17.06
C VAL A 271 -32.88 -0.05 18.48
N CYS A 272 -31.88 0.81 18.60
CA CYS A 272 -31.36 1.28 19.88
C CYS A 272 -30.66 2.64 19.71
N ASP A 273 -30.28 3.27 20.80
CA ASP A 273 -29.32 4.37 20.75
C ASP A 273 -27.93 3.83 20.39
N VAL A 274 -27.33 4.41 19.36
CA VAL A 274 -26.02 3.95 18.86
C VAL A 274 -24.91 4.52 19.74
N ASN A 275 -24.49 3.76 20.73
CA ASN A 275 -23.40 4.08 21.66
C ASN A 275 -22.53 2.83 21.90
N ALA A 276 -21.37 3.05 22.55
CA ALA A 276 -20.41 1.97 22.76
C ALA A 276 -20.94 0.83 23.63
N GLU A 277 -21.84 1.12 24.57
CA GLU A 277 -22.44 0.13 25.48
C GLU A 277 -23.37 -0.81 24.69
N ASN A 278 -24.32 -0.26 23.95
CA ASN A 278 -25.25 -1.04 23.14
C ASN A 278 -24.53 -1.84 22.04
N ILE A 279 -23.50 -1.26 21.42
CA ILE A 279 -22.66 -1.98 20.44
C ILE A 279 -21.94 -3.15 21.11
N ARG A 280 -21.35 -2.95 22.29
CA ARG A 280 -20.70 -4.02 23.07
C ARG A 280 -21.67 -5.15 23.37
N ASP A 281 -22.88 -4.83 23.80
CA ASP A 281 -23.88 -5.82 24.19
C ASP A 281 -24.36 -6.64 22.98
N ILE A 282 -24.59 -6.01 21.83
CA ILE A 282 -24.86 -6.71 20.57
C ILE A 282 -23.72 -7.70 20.23
N PHE A 283 -22.45 -7.22 20.26
CA PHE A 283 -21.31 -8.08 19.95
C PHE A 283 -21.07 -9.18 20.99
N SER A 284 -21.45 -8.95 22.26
CA SER A 284 -21.37 -9.97 23.30
C SER A 284 -22.29 -11.16 22.99
N VAL A 285 -23.50 -10.92 22.49
CA VAL A 285 -24.42 -11.96 22.03
C VAL A 285 -23.86 -12.72 20.82
N LEU A 286 -23.18 -12.00 19.93
CA LEU A 286 -22.59 -12.56 18.71
C LEU A 286 -21.16 -13.09 18.90
N SER A 287 -20.63 -13.17 20.12
CA SER A 287 -19.22 -13.34 20.46
C SER A 287 -18.51 -14.54 19.83
N LYS A 288 -19.24 -15.54 19.32
CA LYS A 288 -18.71 -16.74 18.64
C LYS A 288 -19.07 -16.82 17.16
N LYS A 289 -19.78 -15.83 16.63
CA LYS A 289 -20.19 -15.81 15.23
C LYS A 289 -19.30 -14.91 14.40
N PRO A 290 -18.92 -15.27 13.17
CA PRO A 290 -18.21 -14.38 12.27
C PRO A 290 -19.12 -13.21 11.89
N VAL A 291 -18.53 -12.02 11.81
CA VAL A 291 -19.19 -10.78 11.39
C VAL A 291 -18.64 -10.37 10.04
N TYR A 292 -19.50 -10.27 9.04
CA TYR A 292 -19.16 -9.93 7.66
C TYR A 292 -19.39 -8.46 7.31
N GLY A 293 -20.20 -7.77 8.11
CA GLY A 293 -20.46 -6.35 7.96
C GLY A 293 -21.22 -5.79 9.13
N VAL A 294 -21.00 -4.52 9.40
CA VAL A 294 -21.74 -3.74 10.39
C VAL A 294 -22.10 -2.40 9.79
N SER A 295 -23.33 -2.03 9.90
CA SER A 295 -23.85 -0.72 9.50
C SER A 295 -24.56 -0.07 10.67
N SER A 296 -24.38 1.23 10.83
CA SER A 296 -25.05 1.98 11.89
C SER A 296 -25.80 3.18 11.32
N GLY A 297 -27.09 3.23 11.58
CA GLY A 297 -27.92 4.39 11.34
C GLY A 297 -27.93 5.33 12.55
N LYS A 298 -28.84 6.30 12.57
CA LYS A 298 -28.99 7.22 13.70
C LYS A 298 -29.51 6.53 14.97
N LYS A 299 -30.34 5.50 14.82
CA LYS A 299 -31.06 4.81 15.91
C LYS A 299 -31.14 3.30 15.67
N SER A 300 -30.22 2.74 14.92
CA SER A 300 -30.19 1.29 14.65
C SER A 300 -28.78 0.84 14.30
N VAL A 301 -28.49 -0.42 14.61
CA VAL A 301 -27.30 -1.14 14.18
C VAL A 301 -27.73 -2.38 13.42
N THR A 302 -27.20 -2.59 12.23
CA THR A 302 -27.42 -3.81 11.43
C THR A 302 -26.11 -4.58 11.34
N ILE A 303 -26.16 -5.89 11.63
CA ILE A 303 -25.02 -6.78 11.59
C ILE A 303 -25.32 -7.91 10.61
N PHE A 304 -24.33 -8.22 9.75
CA PHE A 304 -24.35 -9.33 8.82
C PHE A 304 -23.50 -10.48 9.36
N THR A 305 -24.12 -11.61 9.61
CA THR A 305 -23.49 -12.80 10.19
C THR A 305 -24.04 -14.08 9.56
N GLU A 306 -23.46 -15.23 9.87
CA GLU A 306 -23.94 -16.50 9.38
C GLU A 306 -25.30 -16.88 9.98
N ASP A 307 -26.15 -17.49 9.14
CA ASP A 307 -27.37 -18.10 9.57
C ASP A 307 -27.05 -19.34 10.45
N GLY A 308 -27.43 -19.27 11.69
CA GLY A 308 -27.23 -20.36 12.65
C GLY A 308 -27.92 -20.05 13.97
N ASN A 309 -28.97 -20.78 14.29
CA ASN A 309 -29.82 -20.60 15.46
C ASN A 309 -30.25 -19.16 15.71
N VAL A 310 -30.83 -18.54 14.68
CA VAL A 310 -31.29 -17.13 14.68
C VAL A 310 -32.19 -16.86 15.86
N ALA A 311 -33.15 -17.78 16.15
CA ALA A 311 -34.08 -17.62 17.24
C ALA A 311 -33.39 -17.43 18.62
N GLN A 312 -32.30 -18.14 18.86
CA GLN A 312 -31.53 -17.98 20.10
C GLN A 312 -30.86 -16.60 20.18
N VAL A 313 -30.30 -16.13 19.07
CA VAL A 313 -29.63 -14.81 19.00
C VAL A 313 -30.67 -13.71 19.21
N LEU A 314 -31.81 -13.80 18.53
CA LEU A 314 -32.90 -12.81 18.66
C LEU A 314 -33.45 -12.77 20.09
N ASN A 315 -33.65 -13.94 20.76
CA ASN A 315 -34.06 -13.99 22.13
C ASN A 315 -33.08 -13.35 23.09
N GLN A 316 -31.76 -13.64 22.92
CA GLN A 316 -30.72 -13.04 23.75
C GLN A 316 -30.64 -11.52 23.56
N LEU A 317 -30.80 -11.02 22.34
CA LEU A 317 -30.87 -9.58 22.08
C LEU A 317 -32.16 -8.96 22.66
N HIS A 318 -33.28 -9.69 22.58
CA HIS A 318 -34.56 -9.21 23.12
C HIS A 318 -34.55 -9.01 24.64
N ASP A 319 -33.77 -9.81 25.35
CA ASP A 319 -33.62 -9.69 26.81
C ASP A 319 -32.88 -8.42 27.25
N ILE A 320 -32.22 -7.70 26.31
CA ILE A 320 -31.50 -6.45 26.59
C ILE A 320 -32.51 -5.27 26.62
N LYS A 321 -32.72 -4.70 27.78
CA LYS A 321 -33.79 -3.70 28.02
C LYS A 321 -33.66 -2.41 27.21
N ASP A 322 -32.43 -2.04 26.81
CA ASP A 322 -32.16 -0.82 26.08
C ASP A 322 -32.47 -0.94 24.57
N PHE A 323 -32.81 -2.14 24.10
CA PHE A 323 -33.15 -2.38 22.69
C PHE A 323 -34.66 -2.24 22.51
N LYS A 324 -35.08 -1.32 21.63
CA LYS A 324 -36.52 -1.02 21.39
C LYS A 324 -37.20 -2.06 20.51
N ALA A 325 -36.45 -2.56 19.52
CA ALA A 325 -36.98 -3.56 18.59
C ALA A 325 -35.83 -4.28 17.89
N ILE A 326 -36.08 -5.52 17.50
CA ILE A 326 -35.14 -6.34 16.78
C ILE A 326 -35.85 -6.96 15.59
N THR A 327 -35.23 -6.95 14.44
CA THR A 327 -35.71 -7.66 13.26
C THR A 327 -34.55 -8.37 12.57
N HIS A 328 -34.85 -9.32 11.72
CA HIS A 328 -33.88 -9.99 10.89
C HIS A 328 -34.37 -10.16 9.45
N ARG A 329 -33.40 -10.34 8.55
CA ARG A 329 -33.64 -10.70 7.15
C ARG A 329 -32.74 -11.89 6.81
N GLU A 330 -33.35 -12.95 6.32
CA GLU A 330 -32.68 -14.15 5.85
C GLU A 330 -32.35 -14.05 4.37
N ASN A 331 -31.63 -15.07 3.85
CA ASN A 331 -31.27 -15.19 2.44
C ASN A 331 -30.47 -13.97 1.93
N VAL A 332 -29.50 -13.54 2.72
CA VAL A 332 -28.58 -12.48 2.35
C VAL A 332 -27.27 -13.09 1.87
N VAL A 333 -26.72 -12.53 0.80
CA VAL A 333 -25.37 -12.86 0.31
C VAL A 333 -24.51 -11.63 0.31
N MET A 334 -23.25 -11.79 0.69
CA MET A 334 -22.22 -10.78 0.52
C MET A 334 -21.41 -11.07 -0.73
N ILE A 335 -21.24 -10.07 -1.58
CA ILE A 335 -20.24 -10.06 -2.65
C ILE A 335 -19.17 -9.06 -2.24
N GLN A 336 -18.00 -9.56 -1.96
CA GLN A 336 -16.81 -8.75 -1.67
C GLN A 336 -16.03 -8.54 -2.96
N ILE A 337 -15.77 -7.30 -3.31
CA ILE A 337 -15.01 -6.91 -4.48
C ILE A 337 -13.75 -6.20 -4.00
N SER A 338 -12.59 -6.78 -4.25
CA SER A 338 -11.30 -6.20 -3.89
C SER A 338 -10.54 -5.85 -5.16
N HIS A 339 -10.17 -4.57 -5.32
CA HIS A 339 -9.37 -4.14 -6.44
C HIS A 339 -8.49 -2.94 -6.05
N PRO A 340 -7.19 -2.98 -6.37
CA PRO A 340 -6.27 -1.87 -6.05
C PRO A 340 -6.66 -0.53 -6.68
N ILE A 341 -7.46 -0.53 -7.76
CA ILE A 341 -7.94 0.70 -8.40
C ILE A 341 -8.84 1.52 -7.47
N PHE A 342 -9.52 0.88 -6.52
CA PHE A 342 -10.37 1.58 -5.54
C PHE A 342 -9.55 2.48 -4.59
N ILE A 343 -8.23 2.26 -4.53
CA ILE A 343 -7.30 3.05 -3.73
C ILE A 343 -7.05 4.43 -4.35
N ASP A 344 -6.86 4.44 -5.68
CA ASP A 344 -6.33 5.60 -6.43
C ASP A 344 -7.37 6.29 -7.31
N SER A 345 -8.52 5.68 -7.50
CA SER A 345 -9.51 6.18 -8.47
C SER A 345 -10.86 6.40 -7.80
N PRO A 346 -11.42 7.61 -7.88
CA PRO A 346 -12.76 7.87 -7.39
C PRO A 346 -13.80 7.13 -8.23
N GLY A 347 -14.95 6.81 -7.61
CA GLY A 347 -16.12 6.30 -8.33
C GLY A 347 -16.26 4.76 -8.30
N GLY A 348 -15.45 4.01 -7.56
CA GLY A 348 -15.59 2.53 -7.45
C GLY A 348 -16.99 2.10 -7.01
N ILE A 349 -17.51 2.68 -5.94
CA ILE A 349 -18.89 2.41 -5.48
C ILE A 349 -19.91 2.77 -6.55
N ALA A 350 -19.76 3.91 -7.23
CA ALA A 350 -20.69 4.37 -8.25
C ALA A 350 -20.76 3.39 -9.43
N LYS A 351 -19.64 2.85 -9.88
CA LYS A 351 -19.59 1.86 -10.97
C LYS A 351 -20.35 0.58 -10.59
N ILE A 352 -20.03 0.03 -9.41
CA ILE A 352 -20.67 -1.20 -8.93
C ILE A 352 -22.17 -0.99 -8.70
N SER A 353 -22.57 0.11 -8.05
CA SER A 353 -23.98 0.41 -7.81
C SER A 353 -24.74 0.62 -9.12
N SER A 354 -24.13 1.28 -10.12
CA SER A 354 -24.76 1.47 -11.44
C SER A 354 -24.93 0.15 -12.18
N ALA A 355 -23.95 -0.75 -12.14
CA ALA A 355 -24.03 -2.07 -12.77
C ALA A 355 -25.15 -2.91 -12.15
N LEU A 356 -25.25 -2.94 -10.83
CA LEU A 356 -26.31 -3.66 -10.12
C LEU A 356 -27.69 -3.05 -10.38
N SER A 357 -27.79 -1.73 -10.42
CA SER A 357 -29.04 -1.03 -10.76
C SER A 357 -29.51 -1.36 -12.17
N GLN A 358 -28.61 -1.35 -13.16
CA GLN A 358 -28.92 -1.73 -14.55
C GLN A 358 -29.36 -3.19 -14.65
N ALA A 359 -28.81 -4.07 -13.82
CA ALA A 359 -29.24 -5.46 -13.71
C ALA A 359 -30.54 -5.63 -12.91
N GLY A 360 -31.17 -4.56 -12.43
CA GLY A 360 -32.40 -4.59 -11.63
C GLY A 360 -32.22 -5.25 -10.27
N ILE A 361 -31.03 -5.09 -9.65
CA ILE A 361 -30.68 -5.67 -8.36
C ILE A 361 -30.71 -4.58 -7.30
N ASN A 362 -31.49 -4.82 -6.25
CA ASN A 362 -31.54 -3.92 -5.11
C ASN A 362 -30.43 -4.26 -4.11
N ILE A 363 -29.69 -3.25 -3.70
CA ILE A 363 -28.64 -3.36 -2.68
C ILE A 363 -29.29 -3.22 -1.30
N ILE A 364 -29.05 -4.19 -0.42
CA ILE A 364 -29.49 -4.16 0.98
C ILE A 364 -28.58 -3.20 1.75
N GLU A 365 -27.25 -3.35 1.59
CA GLU A 365 -26.23 -2.55 2.27
C GLU A 365 -24.94 -2.55 1.49
N VAL A 366 -24.13 -1.51 1.68
CA VAL A 366 -22.75 -1.44 1.20
C VAL A 366 -21.85 -1.09 2.37
N THR A 367 -20.84 -1.90 2.61
CA THR A 367 -19.75 -1.55 3.52
C THR A 367 -18.44 -1.51 2.75
N THR A 368 -17.52 -0.64 3.16
CA THR A 368 -16.24 -0.49 2.49
C THR A 368 -15.09 -0.61 3.47
N SER A 369 -14.04 -1.26 3.05
CA SER A 369 -12.76 -1.29 3.72
C SER A 369 -11.69 -0.99 2.67
N LYS A 370 -11.38 0.30 2.50
CA LYS A 370 -10.26 0.82 1.70
C LYS A 370 -10.20 0.31 0.25
N ALA A 371 -9.54 -0.84 -0.01
CA ALA A 371 -9.46 -1.46 -1.33
C ALA A 371 -10.61 -2.44 -1.63
N THR A 372 -11.56 -2.56 -0.71
CA THR A 372 -12.62 -3.57 -0.76
C THR A 372 -13.99 -2.92 -0.63
N ILE A 373 -14.92 -3.35 -1.47
CA ILE A 373 -16.34 -2.98 -1.41
C ILE A 373 -17.12 -4.27 -1.16
N ASN A 374 -17.85 -4.32 -0.05
CA ASN A 374 -18.77 -5.41 0.26
C ASN A 374 -20.18 -4.96 -0.07
N VAL A 375 -20.86 -5.71 -0.92
CA VAL A 375 -22.25 -5.46 -1.29
C VAL A 375 -23.10 -6.59 -0.76
N PHE A 376 -24.14 -6.26 -0.01
CA PHE A 376 -25.12 -7.22 0.51
C PHE A 376 -26.39 -7.12 -0.32
N ILE A 377 -26.82 -8.27 -0.87
CA ILE A 377 -27.99 -8.38 -1.72
C ILE A 377 -28.80 -9.63 -1.34
N GLU A 378 -29.96 -9.82 -1.95
CA GLU A 378 -30.69 -11.08 -1.83
C GLU A 378 -29.97 -12.23 -2.53
N GLU A 379 -29.91 -13.38 -1.87
CA GLU A 379 -29.19 -14.57 -2.35
C GLU A 379 -29.71 -15.05 -3.71
N SER A 380 -31.01 -14.94 -3.95
CA SER A 380 -31.65 -15.26 -5.23
C SER A 380 -31.10 -14.49 -6.43
N GLN A 381 -30.42 -13.35 -6.19
CA GLN A 381 -29.90 -12.46 -7.24
C GLN A 381 -28.39 -12.64 -7.51
N ILE A 382 -27.73 -13.55 -6.79
CA ILE A 382 -26.26 -13.71 -6.81
C ILE A 382 -25.68 -13.89 -8.22
N LYS A 383 -26.29 -14.74 -9.04
CA LYS A 383 -25.77 -15.03 -10.40
C LYS A 383 -25.77 -13.78 -11.28
N ARG A 384 -26.88 -13.07 -11.32
CA ARG A 384 -27.01 -11.82 -12.08
C ARG A 384 -26.08 -10.72 -11.56
N ALA A 385 -25.89 -10.66 -10.24
CA ALA A 385 -25.00 -9.70 -9.60
C ALA A 385 -23.54 -9.95 -9.97
N LYS A 386 -23.09 -11.20 -9.97
CA LYS A 386 -21.73 -11.56 -10.41
C LYS A 386 -21.48 -11.16 -11.85
N GLU A 387 -22.37 -11.51 -12.75
CA GLU A 387 -22.29 -11.16 -14.17
C GLU A 387 -22.23 -9.63 -14.39
N ALA A 388 -23.03 -8.88 -13.63
CA ALA A 388 -23.06 -7.41 -13.72
C ALA A 388 -21.75 -6.78 -13.20
N ILE A 389 -21.18 -7.32 -12.11
CA ILE A 389 -19.95 -6.81 -11.47
C ILE A 389 -18.73 -7.14 -12.33
N GLU A 390 -18.61 -8.36 -12.86
CA GLU A 390 -17.49 -8.79 -13.73
C GLU A 390 -17.32 -7.90 -14.97
N ASN A 391 -18.41 -7.29 -15.46
CA ASN A 391 -18.37 -6.39 -16.61
C ASN A 391 -17.81 -4.98 -16.31
N VAL A 392 -17.65 -4.59 -15.03
CA VAL A 392 -17.31 -3.21 -14.64
C VAL A 392 -16.19 -3.11 -13.59
N ALA A 393 -15.77 -4.22 -13.02
CA ALA A 393 -14.78 -4.30 -11.94
C ALA A 393 -13.31 -4.53 -12.47
#